data_89124529ad85848f38c4b27c15a81748
#
_entry.id   89124529ad85848f38c4b27c15a81748
#
_cell.length_a   1.000
_cell.length_b   1.000
_cell.length_c   1.000
_cell.angle_alpha   90.00
_cell.angle_beta   90.00
_cell.angle_gamma   90.00
#
_symmetry.space_group_name_H-M   'P 1'
#
loop_
_entity.id
_entity.type
_entity.pdbx_description
1 polymer ?
#
loop_
_entity_poly.entity_id
_entity_poly.type
_entity_poly.pdbx_seq_one_letter_code
_entity_poly.pdbx_strand_id
1 'polypeptide(L)'
;MARFLKLLGTYFYYITLMVKSQCLSLLGRYGIIIDMRFSQTFIKTLREAPKDEIAKNGALLTRAGYIHKELAGVYDYLPLGLRVLEKIKAIIREELNKIGGQEVMLTALQNPELWEKTGRFSDQQVDIWFKTEVTGGGELGLAPTHEEPITNLMKTYISSYKDLPVSVYQIQTKFRNEKRAKSGILRGREFIMKDMYSFHATEEDLNRYYSEVEKAYARIYERLGLTDTYETFASGGIFSKYSHEYPTLLPVGEDTVYYNADKSLVFNKEVYNDEVLAEFGAKKSDFSEDTAAEVGNIFKLKFKYSEPLGLQFSDAENRLQTVYMGCYGIGVSRVMGVIAEKFADDKGLVWPEEVAPFKYYLVGIGAEGSKKAEELYAGNEDVVFFDDRDVRPGEKFADSELMGMPVRIVVSDKTLAEDAAEVTFRKTGESKLVKLSELAID
;
A
#
# COMPACT_ATOMS: atom_id res chain seq x y z
N MET A 1 -11.31 -53.63 -8.35
CA MET A 1 -10.19 -52.73 -8.11
C MET A 1 -10.15 -51.57 -9.11
N ALA A 2 -10.12 -51.76 -10.41
CA ALA A 2 -10.05 -50.65 -11.42
C ALA A 2 -11.27 -49.70 -11.41
N ARG A 3 -12.49 -50.13 -11.10
CA ARG A 3 -13.68 -49.26 -10.96
C ARG A 3 -13.62 -48.35 -9.71
N PHE A 4 -12.99 -48.83 -8.64
CA PHE A 4 -12.84 -48.08 -7.38
C PHE A 4 -11.77 -46.95 -7.49
N LEU A 5 -10.68 -47.22 -8.21
CA LEU A 5 -9.64 -46.22 -8.51
C LEU A 5 -10.13 -45.08 -9.44
N LYS A 6 -11.04 -45.43 -10.39
CA LYS A 6 -11.66 -44.44 -11.27
C LYS A 6 -12.65 -43.54 -10.53
N LEU A 7 -13.39 -44.08 -9.56
CA LEU A 7 -14.30 -43.31 -8.69
C LEU A 7 -13.53 -42.37 -7.73
N LEU A 8 -12.41 -42.83 -7.16
CA LEU A 8 -11.55 -42.02 -6.32
C LEU A 8 -10.91 -40.86 -7.12
N GLY A 9 -10.42 -41.11 -8.33
CA GLY A 9 -9.88 -40.06 -9.20
C GLY A 9 -10.92 -39.00 -9.57
N THR A 10 -12.17 -39.42 -9.85
CA THR A 10 -13.28 -38.50 -10.13
C THR A 10 -13.67 -37.68 -8.88
N TYR A 11 -13.63 -38.29 -7.70
CA TYR A 11 -13.97 -37.62 -6.44
C TYR A 11 -12.91 -36.60 -6.04
N PHE A 12 -11.61 -36.91 -6.21
CA PHE A 12 -10.52 -35.97 -6.02
C PHE A 12 -10.58 -34.79 -7.03
N TYR A 13 -10.93 -35.05 -8.28
CA TYR A 13 -11.12 -34.01 -9.28
C TYR A 13 -12.27 -33.07 -8.92
N TYR A 14 -13.41 -33.59 -8.44
CA TYR A 14 -14.55 -32.78 -7.98
C TYR A 14 -14.25 -32.02 -6.70
N ILE A 15 -13.49 -32.59 -5.75
CA ILE A 15 -13.05 -31.86 -4.54
C ILE A 15 -12.08 -30.73 -4.91
N THR A 16 -11.15 -30.98 -5.82
CA THR A 16 -10.21 -29.94 -6.31
C THR A 16 -10.96 -28.80 -7.04
N LEU A 17 -11.96 -29.14 -7.86
CA LEU A 17 -12.87 -28.18 -8.50
C LEU A 17 -13.72 -27.39 -7.48
N MET A 18 -14.24 -28.05 -6.44
CA MET A 18 -15.00 -27.38 -5.38
C MET A 18 -14.13 -26.46 -4.54
N VAL A 19 -12.90 -26.87 -4.19
CA VAL A 19 -11.95 -26.03 -3.44
C VAL A 19 -11.51 -24.84 -4.29
N LYS A 20 -11.19 -25.05 -5.57
CA LYS A 20 -10.93 -23.93 -6.51
C LYS A 20 -12.15 -23.01 -6.67
N SER A 21 -13.35 -23.55 -6.80
CA SER A 21 -14.59 -22.77 -6.87
C SER A 21 -14.89 -21.99 -5.59
N GLN A 22 -14.56 -22.52 -4.41
CA GLN A 22 -14.71 -21.78 -3.14
C GLN A 22 -13.63 -20.70 -2.94
N CYS A 23 -12.39 -20.92 -3.38
CA CYS A 23 -11.36 -19.90 -3.44
C CYS A 23 -11.73 -18.79 -4.44
N LEU A 24 -12.19 -19.13 -5.64
CA LEU A 24 -12.71 -18.18 -6.62
C LEU A 24 -13.92 -17.38 -6.09
N SER A 25 -14.81 -18.01 -5.31
CA SER A 25 -15.94 -17.32 -4.68
C SER A 25 -15.53 -16.36 -3.55
N LEU A 26 -14.42 -16.63 -2.88
CA LEU A 26 -13.84 -15.74 -1.84
C LEU A 26 -13.15 -14.53 -2.47
N LEU A 27 -12.42 -14.69 -3.57
CA LEU A 27 -11.78 -13.58 -4.31
C LEU A 27 -12.83 -12.73 -5.05
N GLY A 28 -13.90 -13.34 -5.59
CA GLY A 28 -15.04 -12.64 -6.20
C GLY A 28 -15.84 -11.77 -5.22
N ARG A 29 -15.75 -12.00 -3.92
CA ARG A 29 -16.38 -11.15 -2.88
C ARG A 29 -15.75 -9.75 -2.75
N TYR A 30 -14.54 -9.53 -3.27
CA TYR A 30 -13.86 -8.24 -3.21
C TYR A 30 -13.97 -7.43 -4.51
N GLY A 31 -14.75 -7.87 -5.51
CA GLY A 31 -14.99 -7.13 -6.74
C GLY A 31 -13.76 -6.92 -7.63
N ILE A 32 -12.66 -7.66 -7.38
CA ILE A 32 -11.45 -7.60 -8.19
C ILE A 32 -11.72 -8.36 -9.49
N ILE A 33 -11.48 -7.73 -10.64
CA ILE A 33 -11.54 -8.40 -11.94
C ILE A 33 -10.52 -9.53 -11.92
N ILE A 34 -10.99 -10.78 -11.95
CA ILE A 34 -10.14 -11.96 -11.86
C ILE A 34 -9.55 -12.29 -13.24
N ASP A 35 -10.37 -12.23 -14.29
CA ASP A 35 -10.00 -12.52 -15.68
C ASP A 35 -9.50 -11.22 -16.36
N MET A 36 -8.28 -11.23 -16.92
CA MET A 36 -7.76 -10.06 -17.64
C MET A 36 -6.93 -10.47 -18.87
N ARG A 37 -7.57 -10.38 -20.03
CA ARG A 37 -6.91 -10.45 -21.35
C ARG A 37 -6.60 -9.05 -21.84
N PHE A 38 -5.42 -8.85 -22.41
CA PHE A 38 -5.04 -7.52 -22.87
C PHE A 38 -6.01 -6.96 -23.94
N SER A 39 -6.45 -7.82 -24.87
CA SER A 39 -7.42 -7.42 -25.91
C SER A 39 -8.78 -6.96 -25.37
N GLN A 40 -9.15 -7.39 -24.16
CA GLN A 40 -10.43 -7.07 -23.51
C GLN A 40 -10.33 -5.90 -22.53
N THR A 41 -9.12 -5.40 -22.26
CA THR A 41 -8.94 -4.22 -21.44
C THR A 41 -8.98 -2.94 -22.28
N PHE A 42 -9.36 -1.82 -21.68
CA PHE A 42 -9.18 -0.50 -22.29
C PHE A 42 -7.78 0.07 -22.08
N ILE A 43 -6.91 -0.64 -21.33
CA ILE A 43 -5.54 -0.23 -21.00
C ILE A 43 -4.74 -0.15 -22.31
N LYS A 44 -3.94 0.90 -22.42
CA LYS A 44 -2.95 1.07 -23.48
C LYS A 44 -1.63 1.49 -22.88
N THR A 45 -0.55 0.88 -23.34
CA THR A 45 0.80 1.34 -23.05
C THR A 45 1.15 2.55 -23.91
N LEU A 46 1.97 3.45 -23.38
CA LEU A 46 2.45 4.63 -24.10
C LEU A 46 3.96 4.52 -24.34
N ARG A 47 4.41 4.91 -25.52
CA ARG A 47 5.85 4.97 -25.83
C ARG A 47 6.57 6.02 -25.00
N GLU A 48 5.94 7.17 -24.79
CA GLU A 48 6.46 8.31 -24.05
C GLU A 48 5.49 8.70 -22.93
N ALA A 49 6.04 9.17 -21.83
CA ALA A 49 5.25 9.76 -20.75
C ALA A 49 4.63 11.11 -21.20
N PRO A 50 3.49 11.50 -20.60
CA PRO A 50 3.00 12.87 -20.76
C PRO A 50 4.09 13.87 -20.35
N LYS A 51 4.21 14.98 -21.10
CA LYS A 51 5.29 15.98 -20.92
C LYS A 51 5.29 16.65 -19.54
N ASP A 52 4.15 16.68 -18.87
CA ASP A 52 3.96 17.26 -17.56
C ASP A 52 4.15 16.26 -16.41
N GLU A 53 4.48 14.99 -16.73
CA GLU A 53 4.79 13.97 -15.73
C GLU A 53 6.30 13.73 -15.68
N ILE A 54 6.94 14.45 -14.74
CA ILE A 54 8.41 14.49 -14.64
C ILE A 54 8.94 13.38 -13.71
N ALA A 55 8.17 13.01 -12.69
CA ALA A 55 8.58 11.99 -11.73
C ALA A 55 8.60 10.60 -12.39
N LYS A 56 9.67 9.83 -12.16
CA LYS A 56 9.87 8.50 -12.75
C LYS A 56 8.69 7.56 -12.45
N ASN A 57 8.22 7.52 -11.18
CA ASN A 57 7.06 6.71 -10.81
C ASN A 57 5.80 7.09 -11.59
N GLY A 58 5.45 8.37 -11.64
CA GLY A 58 4.29 8.87 -12.38
C GLY A 58 4.41 8.59 -13.87
N ALA A 59 5.58 8.84 -14.46
CA ALA A 59 5.87 8.59 -15.86
C ALA A 59 5.73 7.11 -16.24
N LEU A 60 6.33 6.21 -15.46
CA LEU A 60 6.28 4.76 -15.73
C LEU A 60 4.88 4.18 -15.47
N LEU A 61 4.24 4.55 -14.37
CA LEU A 61 2.89 4.09 -14.05
C LEU A 61 1.88 4.52 -15.10
N THR A 62 1.98 5.77 -15.61
CA THR A 62 1.12 6.27 -16.69
C THR A 62 1.40 5.55 -18.01
N ARG A 63 2.69 5.41 -18.38
CA ARG A 63 3.07 4.69 -19.62
C ARG A 63 2.61 3.24 -19.60
N ALA A 64 2.69 2.57 -18.48
CA ALA A 64 2.32 1.17 -18.33
C ALA A 64 0.81 0.93 -18.11
N GLY A 65 -0.01 2.00 -18.07
CA GLY A 65 -1.47 1.89 -17.93
C GLY A 65 -1.94 1.52 -16.52
N TYR A 66 -1.21 1.94 -15.49
CA TYR A 66 -1.59 1.74 -14.08
C TYR A 66 -2.38 2.92 -13.52
N ILE A 67 -2.04 4.13 -13.94
CA ILE A 67 -2.68 5.37 -13.49
C ILE A 67 -2.96 6.30 -14.66
N HIS A 68 -3.91 7.21 -14.45
CA HIS A 68 -4.16 8.35 -15.31
C HIS A 68 -4.12 9.62 -14.46
N LYS A 69 -3.43 10.66 -14.97
CA LYS A 69 -3.33 11.93 -14.29
C LYS A 69 -4.50 12.83 -14.67
N GLU A 70 -5.41 13.08 -13.75
CA GLU A 70 -6.52 14.02 -13.96
C GLU A 70 -6.03 15.47 -13.83
N LEU A 71 -5.29 15.77 -12.77
CA LEU A 71 -4.62 17.04 -12.58
C LEU A 71 -3.42 16.88 -11.62
N ALA A 72 -2.68 17.96 -11.39
CA ALA A 72 -1.48 17.90 -10.52
C ALA A 72 -1.81 17.39 -9.12
N GLY A 73 -1.30 16.21 -8.77
CA GLY A 73 -1.49 15.55 -7.49
C GLY A 73 -2.82 14.81 -7.34
N VAL A 74 -3.56 14.59 -8.45
CA VAL A 74 -4.80 13.82 -8.47
C VAL A 74 -4.72 12.81 -9.62
N TYR A 75 -4.88 11.53 -9.30
CA TYR A 75 -4.69 10.43 -10.22
C TYR A 75 -5.81 9.40 -10.11
N ASP A 76 -6.32 8.96 -11.26
CA ASP A 76 -7.15 7.76 -11.35
C ASP A 76 -6.26 6.51 -11.30
N TYR A 77 -6.76 5.46 -10.65
CA TYR A 77 -6.11 4.15 -10.65
C TYR A 77 -6.83 3.24 -11.63
N LEU A 78 -6.16 2.88 -12.72
CA LEU A 78 -6.66 2.00 -13.75
C LEU A 78 -6.66 0.54 -13.26
N PRO A 79 -7.27 -0.43 -13.97
CA PRO A 79 -7.42 -1.79 -13.47
C PRO A 79 -6.15 -2.44 -12.90
N LEU A 80 -5.00 -2.28 -13.55
CA LEU A 80 -3.73 -2.81 -13.04
C LEU A 80 -3.26 -2.06 -11.78
N GLY A 81 -3.39 -0.73 -11.77
CA GLY A 81 -3.04 0.10 -10.61
C GLY A 81 -3.93 -0.21 -9.40
N LEU A 82 -5.23 -0.42 -9.63
CA LEU A 82 -6.17 -0.81 -8.60
C LEU A 82 -5.80 -2.18 -8.00
N ARG A 83 -5.40 -3.17 -8.83
CA ARG A 83 -4.95 -4.48 -8.34
C ARG A 83 -3.73 -4.37 -7.43
N VAL A 84 -2.73 -3.56 -7.80
CA VAL A 84 -1.56 -3.30 -6.96
C VAL A 84 -1.97 -2.66 -5.63
N LEU A 85 -2.81 -1.63 -5.66
CA LEU A 85 -3.33 -1.00 -4.44
C LEU A 85 -4.07 -1.98 -3.54
N GLU A 86 -4.94 -2.83 -4.10
CA GLU A 86 -5.69 -3.81 -3.30
C GLU A 86 -4.79 -4.87 -2.68
N LYS A 87 -3.70 -5.29 -3.35
CA LYS A 87 -2.70 -6.18 -2.76
C LYS A 87 -1.92 -5.50 -1.61
N ILE A 88 -1.51 -4.24 -1.79
CA ILE A 88 -0.90 -3.45 -0.70
C ILE A 88 -1.87 -3.33 0.49
N LYS A 89 -3.14 -3.00 0.23
CA LYS A 89 -4.18 -2.93 1.26
C LYS A 89 -4.40 -4.27 1.96
N ALA A 90 -4.37 -5.39 1.21
CA ALA A 90 -4.53 -6.74 1.76
C ALA A 90 -3.41 -7.08 2.76
N ILE A 91 -2.15 -6.83 2.39
CA ILE A 91 -0.99 -7.00 3.28
C ILE A 91 -1.17 -6.18 4.57
N ILE A 92 -1.56 -4.92 4.43
CA ILE A 92 -1.78 -4.03 5.59
C ILE A 92 -2.91 -4.56 6.48
N ARG A 93 -4.06 -4.97 5.90
CA ARG A 93 -5.19 -5.55 6.65
C ARG A 93 -4.78 -6.79 7.44
N GLU A 94 -4.08 -7.70 6.79
CA GLU A 94 -3.65 -8.96 7.41
C GLU A 94 -2.77 -8.69 8.63
N GLU A 95 -1.79 -7.80 8.55
CA GLU A 95 -0.89 -7.51 9.66
C GLU A 95 -1.57 -6.72 10.79
N LEU A 96 -2.47 -5.78 10.46
CA LEU A 96 -3.21 -5.04 11.48
C LEU A 96 -4.27 -5.89 12.19
N ASN A 97 -4.95 -6.78 11.47
CA ASN A 97 -5.92 -7.71 12.08
C ASN A 97 -5.25 -8.67 13.07
N LYS A 98 -3.99 -9.09 12.81
CA LYS A 98 -3.20 -9.92 13.75
C LYS A 98 -2.95 -9.25 15.11
N ILE A 99 -2.93 -7.93 15.15
CA ILE A 99 -2.74 -7.13 16.38
C ILE A 99 -4.06 -6.56 16.92
N GLY A 100 -5.21 -7.10 16.47
CA GLY A 100 -6.53 -6.76 16.99
C GLY A 100 -7.15 -5.48 16.38
N GLY A 101 -6.61 -4.96 15.28
CA GLY A 101 -7.21 -3.82 14.57
C GLY A 101 -8.55 -4.20 13.96
N GLN A 102 -9.53 -3.30 14.08
CA GLN A 102 -10.87 -3.45 13.49
C GLN A 102 -11.07 -2.44 12.37
N GLU A 103 -11.41 -2.91 11.16
CA GLU A 103 -11.58 -2.02 10.01
C GLU A 103 -12.94 -1.30 10.09
N VAL A 104 -12.92 0.01 9.86
CA VAL A 104 -14.09 0.88 9.75
C VAL A 104 -13.97 1.75 8.51
N MET A 105 -15.01 2.47 8.15
CA MET A 105 -14.97 3.53 7.15
C MET A 105 -15.67 4.77 7.71
N LEU A 106 -14.91 5.84 7.91
CA LEU A 106 -15.40 7.11 8.40
C LEU A 106 -15.82 8.03 7.24
N THR A 107 -16.51 9.12 7.53
CA THR A 107 -16.96 10.07 6.51
C THR A 107 -15.81 10.90 5.95
N ALA A 108 -15.80 11.16 4.64
CA ALA A 108 -14.86 12.09 4.01
C ALA A 108 -15.24 13.56 4.29
N LEU A 109 -16.54 13.85 4.40
CA LEU A 109 -17.03 15.16 4.79
C LEU A 109 -16.89 15.36 6.29
N GLN A 110 -16.33 16.51 6.68
CA GLN A 110 -15.99 16.82 8.06
C GLN A 110 -16.85 17.98 8.59
N ASN A 111 -17.41 17.81 9.80
CA ASN A 111 -18.14 18.84 10.51
C ASN A 111 -17.18 19.85 11.15
N PRO A 112 -17.20 21.13 10.79
CA PRO A 112 -16.34 22.18 11.36
C PRO A 112 -16.37 22.24 12.88
N GLU A 113 -17.54 22.17 13.50
CA GLU A 113 -17.72 22.27 14.95
C GLU A 113 -16.85 21.27 15.75
N LEU A 114 -16.60 20.10 15.15
CA LEU A 114 -15.77 19.09 15.78
C LEU A 114 -14.29 19.49 15.78
N TRP A 115 -13.83 20.03 14.65
CA TRP A 115 -12.44 20.46 14.45
C TRP A 115 -12.12 21.80 15.12
N GLU A 116 -13.13 22.64 15.32
CA GLU A 116 -13.02 23.88 16.09
C GLU A 116 -12.65 23.63 17.56
N LYS A 117 -13.16 22.52 18.15
CA LYS A 117 -12.82 22.13 19.52
C LYS A 117 -11.34 21.84 19.73
N THR A 118 -10.65 21.44 18.69
CA THR A 118 -9.20 21.22 18.68
C THR A 118 -8.42 22.39 18.08
N GLY A 119 -9.12 23.43 17.59
CA GLY A 119 -8.54 24.59 16.89
C GLY A 119 -8.04 24.29 15.48
N ARG A 120 -8.25 23.08 14.94
CA ARG A 120 -7.64 22.61 13.69
C ARG A 120 -8.47 22.89 12.44
N PHE A 121 -9.63 23.51 12.51
CA PHE A 121 -10.38 23.94 11.33
C PHE A 121 -9.87 25.26 10.74
N SER A 122 -9.06 26.00 11.49
CA SER A 122 -8.42 27.25 11.05
C SER A 122 -7.28 26.98 10.06
N ASP A 123 -7.26 27.70 8.94
CA ASP A 123 -6.17 27.64 7.94
C ASP A 123 -4.83 28.15 8.51
N GLN A 124 -4.85 28.87 9.64
CA GLN A 124 -3.63 29.27 10.36
C GLN A 124 -2.98 28.10 11.11
N GLN A 125 -3.78 27.10 11.51
CA GLN A 125 -3.31 25.91 12.22
C GLN A 125 -3.06 24.73 11.28
N VAL A 126 -3.91 24.58 10.25
CA VAL A 126 -3.85 23.51 9.25
C VAL A 126 -4.11 24.13 7.87
N ASP A 127 -3.05 24.45 7.14
CA ASP A 127 -3.11 25.19 5.86
C ASP A 127 -3.36 24.29 4.62
N ILE A 128 -3.77 23.05 4.85
CA ILE A 128 -4.00 22.02 3.82
C ILE A 128 -5.47 21.64 3.63
N TRP A 129 -6.41 22.41 4.17
CA TRP A 129 -7.83 22.14 4.01
C TRP A 129 -8.32 22.35 2.57
N PHE A 130 -9.14 21.39 2.10
CA PHE A 130 -10.16 21.67 1.12
C PHE A 130 -11.49 21.91 1.85
N LYS A 131 -12.06 23.08 1.69
CA LYS A 131 -13.34 23.49 2.27
C LYS A 131 -14.38 23.66 1.17
N THR A 132 -15.65 23.37 1.49
CA THR A 132 -16.78 23.48 0.56
C THR A 132 -18.01 24.01 1.28
N GLU A 133 -18.94 24.57 0.53
CA GLU A 133 -20.22 25.05 1.05
C GLU A 133 -21.33 24.04 0.79
N VAL A 134 -22.27 23.96 1.73
CA VAL A 134 -23.49 23.15 1.60
C VAL A 134 -24.61 23.99 1.01
N THR A 135 -25.37 23.43 0.07
CA THR A 135 -26.60 24.07 -0.43
C THR A 135 -27.57 24.32 0.75
N GLY A 136 -27.88 25.56 1.01
CA GLY A 136 -28.70 25.96 2.18
C GLY A 136 -27.87 26.58 3.30
N GLY A 137 -26.58 26.69 3.16
CA GLY A 137 -25.65 27.36 4.07
C GLY A 137 -24.87 26.40 4.96
N GLY A 138 -23.69 26.82 5.35
CA GLY A 138 -22.75 26.07 6.17
C GLY A 138 -21.53 25.62 5.38
N GLU A 139 -20.39 25.56 6.07
CA GLU A 139 -19.11 25.10 5.53
C GLU A 139 -18.84 23.67 5.97
N LEU A 140 -18.19 22.87 5.12
CA LEU A 140 -17.66 21.55 5.43
C LEU A 140 -16.19 21.47 5.00
N GLY A 141 -15.43 20.60 5.64
CA GLY A 141 -14.09 20.21 5.18
C GLY A 141 -14.09 18.89 4.45
N LEU A 142 -13.10 18.67 3.56
CA LEU A 142 -12.72 17.34 3.08
C LEU A 142 -11.58 16.81 3.95
N ALA A 143 -11.73 15.60 4.49
CA ALA A 143 -10.86 15.05 5.52
C ALA A 143 -9.38 14.98 5.14
N PRO A 144 -8.48 15.73 5.80
CA PRO A 144 -7.02 15.56 5.66
C PRO A 144 -6.49 14.43 6.54
N THR A 145 -7.22 14.08 7.61
CA THR A 145 -6.96 13.05 8.62
C THR A 145 -8.25 12.80 9.43
N HIS A 146 -8.26 11.93 10.46
CA HIS A 146 -9.50 11.58 11.17
C HIS A 146 -9.36 11.49 12.70
N GLU A 147 -8.40 12.16 13.34
CA GLU A 147 -8.26 12.12 14.80
C GLU A 147 -9.52 12.60 15.50
N GLU A 148 -10.11 13.73 15.08
CA GLU A 148 -11.33 14.28 15.66
C GLU A 148 -12.57 13.42 15.42
N PRO A 149 -12.86 12.98 14.18
CA PRO A 149 -14.00 12.13 13.90
C PRO A 149 -13.99 10.81 14.67
N ILE A 150 -12.83 10.14 14.72
CA ILE A 150 -12.75 8.85 15.41
C ILE A 150 -12.87 9.02 16.93
N THR A 151 -12.27 10.07 17.49
CA THR A 151 -12.41 10.37 18.93
C THR A 151 -13.86 10.62 19.29
N ASN A 152 -14.58 11.40 18.46
CA ASN A 152 -16.00 11.67 18.68
C ASN A 152 -16.87 10.41 18.53
N LEU A 153 -16.58 9.55 17.55
CA LEU A 153 -17.26 8.27 17.38
C LEU A 153 -17.09 7.39 18.62
N MET A 154 -15.86 7.28 19.12
CA MET A 154 -15.53 6.39 20.23
C MET A 154 -16.15 6.81 21.57
N LYS A 155 -16.61 8.06 21.72
CA LYS A 155 -17.42 8.48 22.89
C LYS A 155 -18.71 7.68 23.07
N THR A 156 -19.23 7.11 21.99
CA THR A 156 -20.43 6.28 22.04
C THR A 156 -20.14 4.86 22.51
N TYR A 157 -18.90 4.41 22.31
CA TYR A 157 -18.52 2.99 22.51
C TYR A 157 -17.57 2.78 23.70
N ILE A 158 -16.91 3.82 24.19
CA ILE A 158 -16.03 3.76 25.35
C ILE A 158 -16.70 4.49 26.52
N SER A 159 -17.09 3.76 27.53
CA SER A 159 -17.71 4.29 28.75
C SER A 159 -17.06 3.73 30.03
N SER A 160 -16.43 2.59 29.94
CA SER A 160 -15.82 1.86 31.06
C SER A 160 -14.43 1.36 30.70
N TYR A 161 -13.60 1.13 31.70
CA TYR A 161 -12.27 0.48 31.53
C TYR A 161 -12.37 -0.91 30.87
N LYS A 162 -13.55 -1.55 30.90
CA LYS A 162 -13.79 -2.85 30.25
C LYS A 162 -13.90 -2.74 28.72
N ASP A 163 -14.13 -1.54 28.20
CA ASP A 163 -14.20 -1.27 26.76
C ASP A 163 -12.81 -1.01 26.15
N LEU A 164 -11.78 -0.98 27.01
CA LEU A 164 -10.38 -0.69 26.64
C LEU A 164 -9.47 -1.91 26.91
N PRO A 165 -8.39 -2.12 26.12
CA PRO A 165 -8.02 -1.32 24.96
C PRO A 165 -8.85 -1.68 23.71
N VAL A 166 -8.96 -0.73 22.79
CA VAL A 166 -9.57 -0.95 21.48
C VAL A 166 -8.77 -0.24 20.40
N SER A 167 -8.65 -0.85 19.23
CA SER A 167 -7.99 -0.26 18.07
C SER A 167 -8.84 -0.40 16.82
N VAL A 168 -8.95 0.69 16.08
CA VAL A 168 -9.73 0.77 14.85
C VAL A 168 -8.91 1.43 13.75
N TYR A 169 -9.09 0.98 12.49
CA TYR A 169 -8.40 1.56 11.34
C TYR A 169 -9.33 1.69 10.15
N GLN A 170 -8.95 2.53 9.22
CA GLN A 170 -9.56 2.62 7.90
C GLN A 170 -8.52 2.72 6.81
N ILE A 171 -8.91 2.37 5.60
CA ILE A 171 -8.14 2.63 4.39
C ILE A 171 -9.03 3.48 3.48
N GLN A 172 -8.75 4.78 3.42
CA GLN A 172 -9.64 5.74 2.81
C GLN A 172 -8.88 6.87 2.13
N THR A 173 -9.54 7.51 1.16
CA THR A 173 -9.08 8.73 0.51
C THR A 173 -8.96 9.88 1.51
N LYS A 174 -7.84 10.60 1.44
CA LYS A 174 -7.57 11.85 2.14
C LYS A 174 -7.37 12.97 1.15
N PHE A 175 -7.66 14.18 1.60
CA PHE A 175 -7.61 15.39 0.81
C PHE A 175 -6.70 16.41 1.49
N ARG A 176 -5.62 16.80 0.81
CA ARG A 176 -4.70 17.82 1.30
C ARG A 176 -4.42 18.84 0.20
N ASN A 177 -4.77 20.09 0.43
CA ASN A 177 -4.56 21.20 -0.50
C ASN A 177 -3.07 21.56 -0.58
N GLU A 178 -2.26 20.61 -1.03
CA GLU A 178 -0.82 20.77 -1.18
C GLU A 178 -0.50 21.89 -2.16
N LYS A 179 0.25 22.91 -1.71
CA LYS A 179 0.66 24.04 -2.55
C LYS A 179 1.47 23.58 -3.75
N ARG A 180 2.27 22.53 -3.59
CA ARG A 180 3.11 21.94 -4.63
C ARG A 180 2.94 20.42 -4.61
N ALA A 181 1.92 19.92 -5.29
CA ALA A 181 1.82 18.50 -5.60
C ALA A 181 2.87 18.16 -6.65
N LYS A 182 3.84 17.33 -6.31
CA LYS A 182 4.98 16.93 -7.15
C LYS A 182 5.38 15.50 -6.86
N SER A 183 6.34 14.99 -7.60
CA SER A 183 6.89 13.64 -7.40
C SER A 183 5.89 12.52 -7.73
N GLY A 184 5.04 12.70 -8.76
CA GLY A 184 4.06 11.70 -9.18
C GLY A 184 3.04 11.41 -8.07
N ILE A 185 2.84 10.12 -7.76
CA ILE A 185 1.90 9.70 -6.70
C ILE A 185 2.53 9.68 -5.29
N LEU A 186 3.78 10.13 -5.13
CA LEU A 186 4.41 10.20 -3.80
C LEU A 186 3.78 11.29 -2.92
N ARG A 187 3.33 12.41 -3.53
CA ARG A 187 2.71 13.51 -2.82
C ARG A 187 1.54 14.10 -3.60
N GLY A 188 0.34 13.59 -3.32
CA GLY A 188 -0.90 13.99 -3.97
C GLY A 188 -1.76 14.92 -3.13
N ARG A 189 -2.72 15.59 -3.78
CA ARG A 189 -3.83 16.34 -3.16
C ARG A 189 -4.98 15.44 -2.76
N GLU A 190 -5.17 14.37 -3.52
CA GLU A 190 -6.08 13.27 -3.23
C GLU A 190 -5.25 11.97 -3.23
N PHE A 191 -5.32 11.20 -2.14
CA PHE A 191 -4.51 9.99 -1.98
C PHE A 191 -5.14 9.01 -0.99
N ILE A 192 -4.74 7.74 -1.08
CA ILE A 192 -5.23 6.70 -0.18
C ILE A 192 -4.28 6.55 1.00
N MET A 193 -4.84 6.63 2.20
CA MET A 193 -4.12 6.42 3.46
C MET A 193 -4.78 5.33 4.29
N LYS A 194 -3.98 4.48 4.93
CA LYS A 194 -4.38 3.72 6.09
C LYS A 194 -4.08 4.56 7.32
N ASP A 195 -5.09 4.88 8.05
CA ASP A 195 -4.98 5.53 9.36
C ASP A 195 -5.65 4.65 10.42
N MET A 196 -4.88 4.36 11.48
CA MET A 196 -5.29 3.54 12.61
C MET A 196 -5.18 4.35 13.88
N TYR A 197 -6.09 4.09 14.81
CA TYR A 197 -6.19 4.75 16.09
C TYR A 197 -6.37 3.72 17.18
N SER A 198 -5.66 3.89 18.29
CA SER A 198 -5.80 3.03 19.46
C SER A 198 -6.17 3.83 20.69
N PHE A 199 -6.93 3.20 21.58
CA PHE A 199 -7.52 3.81 22.77
C PHE A 199 -7.18 2.94 23.98
N HIS A 200 -6.66 3.55 25.04
CA HIS A 200 -6.08 2.84 26.19
C HIS A 200 -6.47 3.49 27.50
N ALA A 201 -6.57 2.68 28.57
CA ALA A 201 -6.81 3.14 29.90
C ALA A 201 -5.56 3.74 30.57
N THR A 202 -4.36 3.27 30.19
CA THR A 202 -3.09 3.69 30.81
C THR A 202 -2.02 3.97 29.74
N GLU A 203 -1.01 4.75 30.13
CA GLU A 203 0.13 5.05 29.24
C GLU A 203 0.98 3.79 28.99
N GLU A 204 1.08 2.89 29.96
CA GLU A 204 1.82 1.62 29.84
C GLU A 204 1.18 0.74 28.77
N ASP A 205 -0.16 0.65 28.75
CA ASP A 205 -0.87 -0.12 27.73
C ASP A 205 -0.73 0.51 26.34
N LEU A 206 -0.80 1.85 26.23
CA LEU A 206 -0.49 2.57 24.99
C LEU A 206 0.93 2.23 24.51
N ASN A 207 1.93 2.29 25.39
CA ASN A 207 3.33 2.01 25.04
C ASN A 207 3.53 0.57 24.56
N ARG A 208 2.89 -0.40 25.21
CA ARG A 208 2.91 -1.81 24.81
C ARG A 208 2.33 -2.00 23.41
N TYR A 209 1.13 -1.43 23.16
CA TYR A 209 0.47 -1.53 21.87
C TYR A 209 1.25 -0.80 20.75
N TYR A 210 1.84 0.34 21.08
CA TYR A 210 2.71 1.07 20.17
C TYR A 210 3.85 0.19 19.64
N SER A 211 4.52 -0.55 20.52
CA SER A 211 5.57 -1.50 20.12
C SER A 211 5.06 -2.73 19.36
N GLU A 212 3.80 -3.12 19.52
CA GLU A 212 3.18 -4.14 18.67
C GLU A 212 2.95 -3.61 17.25
N VAL A 213 2.55 -2.34 17.11
CA VAL A 213 2.40 -1.68 15.80
C VAL A 213 3.74 -1.51 15.09
N GLU A 214 4.81 -1.12 15.80
CA GLU A 214 6.19 -1.07 15.25
C GLU A 214 6.57 -2.40 14.58
N LYS A 215 6.35 -3.51 15.26
CA LYS A 215 6.60 -4.86 14.72
C LYS A 215 5.70 -5.21 13.53
N ALA A 216 4.44 -4.78 13.55
CA ALA A 216 3.53 -4.98 12.43
C ALA A 216 3.97 -4.18 11.20
N TYR A 217 4.43 -2.94 11.39
CA TYR A 217 4.96 -2.10 10.29
C TYR A 217 6.21 -2.71 9.67
N ALA A 218 7.14 -3.22 10.47
CA ALA A 218 8.32 -3.94 9.97
C ALA A 218 7.93 -5.10 9.05
N ARG A 219 6.95 -5.93 9.45
CA ARG A 219 6.44 -7.04 8.61
C ARG A 219 5.72 -6.54 7.36
N ILE A 220 4.94 -5.46 7.45
CA ILE A 220 4.27 -4.85 6.29
C ILE A 220 5.32 -4.42 5.26
N TYR A 221 6.34 -3.68 5.66
CA TYR A 221 7.36 -3.19 4.72
C TYR A 221 8.23 -4.31 4.16
N GLU A 222 8.55 -5.34 4.95
CA GLU A 222 9.24 -6.54 4.47
C GLU A 222 8.44 -7.24 3.36
N ARG A 223 7.14 -7.49 3.56
CA ARG A 223 6.25 -8.12 2.57
C ARG A 223 6.06 -7.26 1.32
N LEU A 224 6.10 -5.94 1.47
CA LEU A 224 6.07 -5.00 0.34
C LEU A 224 7.40 -4.96 -0.44
N GLY A 225 8.45 -5.65 0.02
CA GLY A 225 9.79 -5.63 -0.54
C GLY A 225 10.61 -4.38 -0.16
N LEU A 226 10.09 -3.53 0.72
CA LEU A 226 10.73 -2.29 1.17
C LEU A 226 11.63 -2.54 2.40
N THR A 227 12.62 -3.42 2.26
CA THR A 227 13.51 -3.87 3.35
C THR A 227 14.48 -2.80 3.85
N ASP A 228 14.57 -1.67 3.19
CA ASP A 228 15.34 -0.48 3.58
C ASP A 228 14.43 0.68 4.02
N THR A 229 13.29 0.35 4.57
CA THR A 229 12.45 1.25 5.35
C THR A 229 12.84 1.14 6.81
N TYR A 230 13.21 2.24 7.42
CA TYR A 230 13.75 2.25 8.79
C TYR A 230 12.81 3.00 9.74
N GLU A 231 12.69 2.46 10.95
CA GLU A 231 12.10 3.21 12.05
C GLU A 231 13.04 4.37 12.40
N THR A 232 12.54 5.58 12.29
CA THR A 232 13.34 6.81 12.33
C THR A 232 12.81 7.74 13.40
N PHE A 233 13.67 8.21 14.29
CA PHE A 233 13.31 9.23 15.25
C PHE A 233 13.03 10.56 14.54
N ALA A 234 11.83 11.09 14.78
CA ALA A 234 11.36 12.36 14.27
C ALA A 234 10.78 13.21 15.39
N SER A 235 10.45 14.45 15.12
CA SER A 235 9.83 15.32 16.12
C SER A 235 8.45 14.79 16.50
N GLY A 236 8.26 14.53 17.79
CA GLY A 236 6.93 14.19 18.35
C GLY A 236 6.04 15.42 18.52
N GLY A 237 6.51 16.61 18.16
CA GLY A 237 5.80 17.86 18.28
C GLY A 237 5.33 18.12 19.71
N ILE A 238 4.04 18.40 19.86
CA ILE A 238 3.44 18.65 21.18
C ILE A 238 3.01 17.37 21.93
N PHE A 239 3.20 16.17 21.36
CA PHE A 239 2.70 14.90 21.93
C PHE A 239 3.73 14.17 22.78
N SER A 240 4.95 14.13 22.27
CA SER A 240 6.08 13.42 22.89
C SER A 240 7.37 14.08 22.41
N LYS A 241 8.48 13.75 23.09
CA LYS A 241 9.79 14.20 22.64
C LYS A 241 10.11 13.72 21.23
N TYR A 242 9.78 12.46 20.95
CA TYR A 242 9.97 11.82 19.65
C TYR A 242 8.68 11.14 19.19
N SER A 243 8.49 11.13 17.88
CA SER A 243 7.62 10.21 17.14
C SER A 243 8.49 9.28 16.30
N HIS A 244 7.87 8.26 15.68
CA HIS A 244 8.59 7.44 14.71
C HIS A 244 7.98 7.60 13.33
N GLU A 245 8.85 7.84 12.37
CA GLU A 245 8.54 7.83 10.94
C GLU A 245 9.18 6.61 10.29
N TYR A 246 8.67 6.25 9.14
CA TYR A 246 9.16 5.11 8.35
C TYR A 246 9.59 5.61 6.97
N PRO A 247 10.75 6.25 6.84
CA PRO A 247 11.33 6.61 5.57
C PRO A 247 11.95 5.38 4.87
N THR A 248 11.66 5.24 3.58
CA THR A 248 12.38 4.34 2.68
C THR A 248 13.46 5.11 1.97
N LEU A 249 14.69 4.61 1.96
CA LEU A 249 15.79 5.26 1.24
C LEU A 249 15.48 5.32 -0.26
N LEU A 250 15.48 6.52 -0.81
CA LEU A 250 15.08 6.79 -2.19
C LEU A 250 15.74 8.09 -2.69
N PRO A 251 16.49 8.09 -3.81
CA PRO A 251 17.21 9.29 -4.29
C PRO A 251 16.32 10.50 -4.60
N VAL A 252 15.04 10.27 -4.90
CA VAL A 252 14.03 11.32 -5.16
C VAL A 252 13.16 11.61 -3.93
N GLY A 253 13.52 11.10 -2.77
CA GLY A 253 12.85 11.37 -1.50
C GLY A 253 12.87 12.85 -1.14
N GLU A 254 11.90 13.31 -0.38
CA GLU A 254 11.79 14.69 0.08
C GLU A 254 12.46 14.93 1.44
N ASP A 255 12.70 13.86 2.18
CA ASP A 255 13.24 13.92 3.53
C ASP A 255 14.73 13.61 3.55
N THR A 256 15.45 14.22 4.48
CA THR A 256 16.85 13.90 4.78
C THR A 256 16.89 13.07 6.06
N VAL A 257 17.56 11.93 6.00
CA VAL A 257 17.75 11.04 7.15
C VAL A 257 19.23 10.79 7.40
N TYR A 258 19.56 10.60 8.67
CA TYR A 258 20.91 10.29 9.14
C TYR A 258 20.89 8.94 9.83
N TYR A 259 21.78 8.02 9.44
CA TYR A 259 21.83 6.67 9.97
C TYR A 259 23.27 6.23 10.30
N ASN A 260 23.42 5.46 11.38
CA ASN A 260 24.69 4.84 11.74
C ASN A 260 24.98 3.61 10.85
N ALA A 261 26.19 3.05 10.95
CA ALA A 261 26.70 2.02 10.04
C ALA A 261 25.84 0.75 9.97
N ASP A 262 25.26 0.33 11.09
CA ASP A 262 24.37 -0.85 11.18
C ASP A 262 22.87 -0.49 11.03
N LYS A 263 22.57 0.81 10.86
CA LYS A 263 21.20 1.36 10.72
C LYS A 263 20.27 1.06 11.90
N SER A 264 20.85 0.80 13.07
CA SER A 264 20.08 0.64 14.31
C SER A 264 19.59 1.97 14.90
N LEU A 265 20.23 3.08 14.50
CA LEU A 265 19.83 4.44 14.84
C LEU A 265 19.65 5.25 13.57
N VAL A 266 18.44 5.73 13.36
CA VAL A 266 18.08 6.59 12.23
C VAL A 266 17.35 7.82 12.75
N PHE A 267 17.75 8.99 12.29
CA PHE A 267 17.17 10.27 12.70
C PHE A 267 16.71 11.08 11.48
N ASN A 268 15.53 11.66 11.55
CA ASN A 268 15.10 12.70 10.64
C ASN A 268 15.93 13.97 10.91
N LYS A 269 16.21 14.74 9.88
CA LYS A 269 16.95 16.01 9.96
C LYS A 269 16.42 16.96 11.05
N GLU A 270 15.12 16.94 11.32
CA GLU A 270 14.47 17.80 12.30
C GLU A 270 14.98 17.61 13.73
N VAL A 271 15.38 16.39 14.07
CA VAL A 271 15.86 16.02 15.41
C VAL A 271 17.36 15.71 15.44
N TYR A 272 18.05 15.79 14.32
CA TYR A 272 19.48 15.49 14.22
C TYR A 272 20.36 16.63 14.71
N ASN A 273 20.65 16.64 15.99
CA ASN A 273 21.54 17.61 16.63
C ASN A 273 22.38 16.95 17.75
N ASP A 274 23.41 17.65 18.22
CA ASP A 274 24.37 17.09 19.17
C ASP A 274 23.74 16.73 20.53
N GLU A 275 22.71 17.46 20.97
CA GLU A 275 21.99 17.20 22.22
C GLU A 275 21.21 15.89 22.14
N VAL A 276 20.46 15.68 21.05
CA VAL A 276 19.70 14.46 20.81
C VAL A 276 20.63 13.27 20.65
N LEU A 277 21.71 13.38 19.87
CA LEU A 277 22.66 12.30 19.66
C LEU A 277 23.34 11.85 20.97
N ALA A 278 23.65 12.81 21.85
CA ALA A 278 24.24 12.51 23.15
C ALA A 278 23.33 11.62 24.04
N GLU A 279 22.00 11.72 23.92
CA GLU A 279 21.05 10.85 24.64
C GLU A 279 21.18 9.37 24.25
N PHE A 280 21.60 9.13 22.99
CA PHE A 280 21.82 7.78 22.45
C PHE A 280 23.30 7.37 22.49
N GLY A 281 24.16 8.17 23.13
CA GLY A 281 25.61 7.89 23.22
C GLY A 281 26.34 7.97 21.87
N ALA A 282 25.79 8.71 20.90
CA ALA A 282 26.25 8.82 19.52
C ALA A 282 26.83 10.20 19.20
N LYS A 283 27.57 10.33 18.09
CA LYS A 283 28.16 11.57 17.59
C LYS A 283 27.85 11.71 16.08
N LYS A 284 27.82 12.94 15.58
CA LYS A 284 27.60 13.22 14.16
C LYS A 284 28.54 12.48 13.20
N SER A 285 29.80 12.26 13.64
CA SER A 285 30.79 11.50 12.86
C SER A 285 30.41 10.05 12.59
N ASP A 286 29.45 9.49 13.33
CA ASP A 286 29.08 8.09 13.29
C ASP A 286 27.95 7.85 12.27
N PHE A 287 27.45 8.90 11.62
CA PHE A 287 26.28 8.85 10.74
C PHE A 287 26.61 9.22 9.29
N SER A 288 25.92 8.53 8.40
CA SER A 288 25.83 8.89 6.97
C SER A 288 24.50 9.59 6.72
N GLU A 289 24.48 10.46 5.71
CA GLU A 289 23.28 11.19 5.24
C GLU A 289 22.75 10.56 3.95
N ASP A 290 21.42 10.47 3.82
CA ASP A 290 20.76 10.06 2.57
C ASP A 290 19.40 10.72 2.45
N THR A 291 18.80 10.62 1.25
CA THR A 291 17.43 11.03 0.99
C THR A 291 16.46 9.87 1.12
N ALA A 292 15.25 10.16 1.58
CA ALA A 292 14.23 9.15 1.80
C ALA A 292 12.82 9.68 1.54
N ALA A 293 11.88 8.77 1.31
CA ALA A 293 10.46 9.08 1.24
C ALA A 293 9.75 8.46 2.45
N GLU A 294 9.10 9.28 3.27
CA GLU A 294 8.28 8.84 4.40
C GLU A 294 7.05 8.06 3.91
N VAL A 295 6.99 6.77 4.18
CA VAL A 295 5.87 5.89 3.79
C VAL A 295 4.87 5.66 4.91
N GLY A 296 5.24 5.95 6.15
CA GLY A 296 4.36 5.86 7.31
C GLY A 296 4.90 6.64 8.50
N ASN A 297 4.02 6.86 9.47
CA ASN A 297 4.36 7.49 10.75
C ASN A 297 3.49 6.96 11.87
N ILE A 298 3.97 7.07 13.10
CA ILE A 298 3.25 6.67 14.30
C ILE A 298 3.47 7.70 15.43
N PHE A 299 2.38 8.01 16.16
CA PHE A 299 2.37 9.02 17.20
C PHE A 299 1.67 8.54 18.47
N LYS A 300 2.24 8.84 19.61
CA LYS A 300 1.57 8.73 20.91
C LYS A 300 0.79 10.04 21.14
N LEU A 301 -0.47 10.09 20.74
CA LEU A 301 -1.32 11.29 20.85
C LEU A 301 -1.66 11.64 22.31
N LYS A 302 -1.60 10.68 23.21
CA LYS A 302 -2.00 10.80 24.62
C LYS A 302 -3.39 11.42 24.74
N PHE A 303 -3.51 12.61 25.34
CA PHE A 303 -4.78 13.28 25.62
C PHE A 303 -5.16 14.39 24.63
N LYS A 304 -4.33 14.63 23.61
CA LYS A 304 -4.51 15.80 22.71
C LYS A 304 -5.90 15.91 22.10
N TYR A 305 -6.52 14.79 21.78
CA TYR A 305 -7.87 14.77 21.18
C TYR A 305 -8.93 14.30 22.16
N SER A 306 -8.62 13.34 23.01
CA SER A 306 -9.57 12.83 24.00
C SER A 306 -10.00 13.89 25.01
N GLU A 307 -9.09 14.75 25.47
CA GLU A 307 -9.39 15.80 26.43
C GLU A 307 -10.32 16.89 25.87
N PRO A 308 -9.99 17.61 24.77
CA PRO A 308 -10.86 18.68 24.26
C PRO A 308 -12.19 18.16 23.69
N LEU A 309 -12.24 16.89 23.27
CA LEU A 309 -13.45 16.27 22.76
C LEU A 309 -14.25 15.54 23.84
N GLY A 310 -13.72 15.45 25.06
CA GLY A 310 -14.41 14.85 26.22
C GLY A 310 -14.58 13.32 26.10
N LEU A 311 -13.58 12.61 25.55
CA LEU A 311 -13.56 11.15 25.53
C LEU A 311 -13.00 10.63 26.86
N GLN A 312 -13.88 10.12 27.70
CA GLN A 312 -13.59 9.63 29.05
C GLN A 312 -14.22 8.26 29.28
N PHE A 313 -13.70 7.54 30.26
CA PHE A 313 -14.21 6.25 30.73
C PHE A 313 -14.26 6.22 32.27
N SER A 314 -15.10 5.36 32.85
CA SER A 314 -15.10 5.07 34.27
C SER A 314 -14.10 3.96 34.59
N ASP A 315 -13.20 4.22 35.53
CA ASP A 315 -12.26 3.20 36.07
C ASP A 315 -12.97 2.19 37.01
N ALA A 316 -12.25 1.27 37.59
CA ALA A 316 -12.80 0.24 38.48
C ALA A 316 -13.41 0.82 39.75
N GLU A 317 -13.01 2.03 40.15
CA GLU A 317 -13.52 2.77 41.30
C GLU A 317 -14.60 3.81 40.92
N ASN A 318 -15.15 3.74 39.69
CA ASN A 318 -16.12 4.68 39.11
C ASN A 318 -15.64 6.15 39.03
N ARG A 319 -14.33 6.38 38.94
CA ARG A 319 -13.79 7.73 38.68
C ARG A 319 -13.64 7.93 37.18
N LEU A 320 -13.94 9.13 36.70
CA LEU A 320 -13.77 9.49 35.30
C LEU A 320 -12.27 9.69 35.00
N GLN A 321 -11.81 9.04 33.95
CA GLN A 321 -10.45 9.11 33.43
C GLN A 321 -10.48 9.48 31.95
N THR A 322 -9.48 10.26 31.50
CA THR A 322 -9.32 10.59 30.08
C THR A 322 -8.61 9.43 29.34
N VAL A 323 -9.07 9.10 28.14
CA VAL A 323 -8.55 7.99 27.34
C VAL A 323 -7.20 8.38 26.71
N TYR A 324 -6.19 7.52 26.83
CA TYR A 324 -4.93 7.63 26.09
C TYR A 324 -5.12 7.18 24.64
N MET A 325 -4.56 7.91 23.69
CA MET A 325 -4.71 7.65 22.25
C MET A 325 -3.34 7.47 21.56
N GLY A 326 -3.31 6.58 20.57
CA GLY A 326 -2.26 6.44 19.57
C GLY A 326 -2.80 6.64 18.16
N CYS A 327 -1.94 7.08 17.23
CA CYS A 327 -2.25 7.24 15.80
C CYS A 327 -1.13 6.64 14.97
N TYR A 328 -1.51 5.93 13.88
CA TYR A 328 -0.57 5.14 13.08
C TYR A 328 -0.97 5.22 11.60
N GLY A 329 -0.18 5.92 10.78
CA GLY A 329 -0.46 6.21 9.38
C GLY A 329 0.44 5.44 8.40
N ILE A 330 -0.11 5.01 7.27
CA ILE A 330 0.62 4.53 6.08
C ILE A 330 -0.01 5.15 4.85
N GLY A 331 0.80 5.82 4.02
CA GLY A 331 0.37 6.36 2.73
C GLY A 331 0.32 5.25 1.67
N VAL A 332 -0.84 4.61 1.46
CA VAL A 332 -0.99 3.44 0.57
C VAL A 332 -0.60 3.77 -0.87
N SER A 333 -1.10 4.88 -1.42
CA SER A 333 -0.72 5.35 -2.76
C SER A 333 0.76 5.73 -2.83
N ARG A 334 1.29 6.36 -1.77
CA ARG A 334 2.72 6.70 -1.68
C ARG A 334 3.59 5.45 -1.68
N VAL A 335 3.22 4.40 -0.94
CA VAL A 335 3.89 3.09 -0.97
C VAL A 335 3.96 2.52 -2.39
N MET A 336 2.85 2.54 -3.14
CA MET A 336 2.85 2.13 -4.54
C MET A 336 3.83 2.96 -5.38
N GLY A 337 3.86 4.27 -5.19
CA GLY A 337 4.79 5.18 -5.86
C GLY A 337 6.25 4.90 -5.51
N VAL A 338 6.55 4.66 -4.23
CA VAL A 338 7.90 4.29 -3.76
C VAL A 338 8.37 2.98 -4.38
N ILE A 339 7.52 1.96 -4.42
CA ILE A 339 7.83 0.67 -5.07
C ILE A 339 8.12 0.88 -6.56
N ALA A 340 7.26 1.62 -7.26
CA ALA A 340 7.44 1.91 -8.68
C ALA A 340 8.72 2.71 -8.97
N GLU A 341 9.08 3.67 -8.11
CA GLU A 341 10.30 4.47 -8.25
C GLU A 341 11.56 3.64 -7.99
N LYS A 342 11.54 2.87 -6.89
CA LYS A 342 12.69 2.18 -6.34
C LYS A 342 13.15 1.00 -7.18
N PHE A 343 12.22 0.17 -7.62
CA PHE A 343 12.55 -1.09 -8.29
C PHE A 343 12.61 -0.96 -9.83
N ALA A 344 12.10 0.13 -10.41
CA ALA A 344 12.13 0.33 -11.85
C ALA A 344 13.56 0.43 -12.40
N ASP A 345 13.76 -0.21 -13.55
CA ASP A 345 14.97 -0.10 -14.37
C ASP A 345 14.75 0.75 -15.65
N ASP A 346 15.69 0.72 -16.58
CA ASP A 346 15.62 1.45 -17.85
C ASP A 346 14.52 0.93 -18.79
N LYS A 347 14.05 -0.30 -18.60
CA LYS A 347 13.01 -0.93 -19.41
C LYS A 347 11.61 -0.64 -18.91
N GLY A 348 11.42 -0.46 -17.60
CA GLY A 348 10.12 -0.20 -17.02
C GLY A 348 10.00 -0.57 -15.54
N LEU A 349 8.78 -0.89 -15.12
CA LEU A 349 8.47 -1.30 -13.76
C LEU A 349 9.05 -2.69 -13.42
N VAL A 350 9.30 -2.93 -12.13
CA VAL A 350 9.68 -4.23 -11.58
C VAL A 350 8.92 -4.42 -10.27
N TRP A 351 7.83 -5.16 -10.31
CA TRP A 351 6.99 -5.36 -9.13
C TRP A 351 7.55 -6.48 -8.24
N PRO A 352 7.64 -6.28 -6.90
CA PRO A 352 7.75 -7.39 -5.96
C PRO A 352 6.57 -8.35 -6.11
N GLU A 353 6.80 -9.65 -5.95
CA GLU A 353 5.81 -10.69 -6.26
C GLU A 353 4.49 -10.53 -5.48
N GLU A 354 4.55 -10.21 -4.18
CA GLU A 354 3.35 -10.07 -3.35
C GLU A 354 2.41 -8.92 -3.77
N VAL A 355 2.95 -7.87 -4.43
CA VAL A 355 2.18 -6.69 -4.84
C VAL A 355 1.97 -6.58 -6.34
N ALA A 356 2.63 -7.42 -7.15
CA ALA A 356 2.45 -7.42 -8.60
C ALA A 356 0.97 -7.64 -8.97
N PRO A 357 0.41 -6.94 -9.97
CA PRO A 357 -1.01 -7.09 -10.32
C PRO A 357 -1.33 -8.51 -10.75
N PHE A 358 -0.39 -9.15 -11.46
CA PHE A 358 -0.37 -10.57 -11.81
C PHE A 358 1.06 -11.08 -11.63
N LYS A 359 1.21 -12.36 -11.30
CA LYS A 359 2.52 -13.00 -11.19
C LYS A 359 3.13 -13.23 -12.57
N TYR A 360 2.30 -13.60 -13.55
CA TYR A 360 2.71 -14.00 -14.88
C TYR A 360 2.19 -13.07 -15.98
N TYR A 361 3.04 -12.75 -16.94
CA TYR A 361 2.68 -12.14 -18.23
C TYR A 361 2.83 -13.20 -19.32
N LEU A 362 1.72 -13.69 -19.86
CA LEU A 362 1.68 -14.78 -20.83
C LEU A 362 1.59 -14.25 -22.26
N VAL A 363 2.40 -14.80 -23.14
CA VAL A 363 2.46 -14.44 -24.58
C VAL A 363 2.39 -15.70 -25.43
N GLY A 364 1.45 -15.76 -26.35
CA GLY A 364 1.44 -16.73 -27.45
C GLY A 364 2.02 -16.13 -28.75
N ILE A 365 2.84 -16.90 -29.49
CA ILE A 365 3.43 -16.49 -30.77
C ILE A 365 3.26 -17.61 -31.78
N GLY A 366 2.70 -17.31 -32.95
CA GLY A 366 2.32 -18.28 -33.98
C GLY A 366 0.98 -18.95 -33.67
N ALA A 367 0.50 -19.79 -34.58
CA ALA A 367 -0.84 -20.38 -34.44
C ALA A 367 -0.91 -21.40 -33.30
N GLU A 368 0.04 -22.34 -33.23
CA GLU A 368 0.08 -23.37 -32.20
C GLU A 368 0.50 -22.78 -30.84
N GLY A 369 1.48 -21.82 -30.85
CA GLY A 369 1.90 -21.12 -29.66
C GLY A 369 0.76 -20.31 -29.02
N SER A 370 -0.06 -19.63 -29.81
CA SER A 370 -1.22 -18.89 -29.29
C SER A 370 -2.30 -19.82 -28.74
N LYS A 371 -2.57 -20.94 -29.43
CA LYS A 371 -3.51 -21.94 -28.93
C LYS A 371 -3.06 -22.55 -27.62
N LYS A 372 -1.78 -22.86 -27.48
CA LYS A 372 -1.22 -23.42 -26.23
C LYS A 372 -1.22 -22.38 -25.10
N ALA A 373 -0.97 -21.13 -25.39
CA ALA A 373 -1.07 -20.06 -24.41
C ALA A 373 -2.51 -19.91 -23.91
N GLU A 374 -3.52 -20.03 -24.76
CA GLU A 374 -4.92 -20.07 -24.40
C GLU A 374 -5.26 -21.22 -23.42
N GLU A 375 -4.70 -22.41 -23.67
CA GLU A 375 -4.86 -23.57 -22.78
C GLU A 375 -4.19 -23.34 -21.41
N LEU A 376 -3.02 -22.68 -21.37
CA LEU A 376 -2.32 -22.33 -20.13
C LEU A 376 -3.00 -21.22 -19.35
N TYR A 377 -3.68 -20.32 -20.04
CA TYR A 377 -4.44 -19.25 -19.41
C TYR A 377 -5.68 -19.78 -18.70
N ALA A 378 -6.37 -20.75 -19.33
CA ALA A 378 -7.60 -21.33 -18.80
C ALA A 378 -7.38 -21.99 -17.43
N GLY A 379 -8.05 -21.47 -16.40
CA GLY A 379 -7.95 -21.90 -15.01
C GLY A 379 -6.80 -21.26 -14.20
N ASN A 380 -6.10 -20.27 -14.79
CA ASN A 380 -5.03 -19.48 -14.14
C ASN A 380 -5.27 -17.96 -14.28
N GLU A 381 -6.51 -17.55 -14.53
CA GLU A 381 -6.93 -16.18 -14.84
C GLU A 381 -6.65 -15.20 -13.70
N ASP A 382 -6.54 -15.67 -12.48
CA ASP A 382 -6.29 -14.88 -11.27
C ASP A 382 -4.82 -14.46 -11.10
N VAL A 383 -3.89 -15.28 -11.65
CA VAL A 383 -2.43 -15.05 -11.55
C VAL A 383 -1.77 -14.69 -12.87
N VAL A 384 -2.45 -14.83 -14.00
CA VAL A 384 -1.94 -14.60 -15.35
C VAL A 384 -2.60 -13.40 -16.01
N PHE A 385 -1.79 -12.45 -16.47
CA PHE A 385 -2.18 -11.45 -17.46
C PHE A 385 -1.83 -11.98 -18.85
N PHE A 386 -2.84 -12.17 -19.71
CA PHE A 386 -2.64 -12.76 -21.02
C PHE A 386 -2.62 -11.71 -22.14
N ASP A 387 -1.48 -11.57 -22.82
CA ASP A 387 -1.38 -10.73 -24.03
C ASP A 387 -1.78 -11.52 -25.27
N ASP A 388 -3.08 -11.56 -25.50
CA ASP A 388 -3.75 -12.23 -26.60
C ASP A 388 -3.90 -11.33 -27.85
N ARG A 389 -3.33 -10.11 -27.87
CA ARG A 389 -3.41 -9.17 -28.99
C ARG A 389 -2.72 -9.71 -30.24
N ASP A 390 -3.26 -9.37 -31.41
CA ASP A 390 -2.62 -9.62 -32.70
C ASP A 390 -1.66 -8.46 -33.05
N VAL A 391 -0.51 -8.42 -32.37
CA VAL A 391 0.58 -7.45 -32.56
C VAL A 391 1.93 -8.14 -32.67
N ARG A 392 2.96 -7.42 -33.11
CA ARG A 392 4.30 -7.99 -33.29
C ARG A 392 4.88 -8.49 -31.96
N PRO A 393 5.61 -9.62 -31.93
CA PRO A 393 6.21 -10.14 -30.72
C PRO A 393 7.07 -9.12 -29.94
N GLY A 394 7.82 -8.28 -30.65
CA GLY A 394 8.65 -7.23 -30.04
C GLY A 394 7.82 -6.19 -29.26
N GLU A 395 6.59 -5.91 -29.68
CA GLU A 395 5.67 -5.02 -28.98
C GLU A 395 5.17 -5.67 -27.68
N LYS A 396 4.75 -6.96 -27.73
CA LYS A 396 4.37 -7.73 -26.55
C LYS A 396 5.51 -7.79 -25.51
N PHE A 397 6.75 -7.97 -25.98
CA PHE A 397 7.91 -8.03 -25.09
C PHE A 397 8.21 -6.67 -24.44
N ALA A 398 8.17 -5.59 -25.23
CA ALA A 398 8.37 -4.24 -24.70
C ALA A 398 7.29 -3.87 -23.67
N ASP A 399 6.04 -4.24 -23.94
CA ASP A 399 4.94 -4.01 -23.00
C ASP A 399 5.10 -4.83 -21.70
N SER A 400 5.52 -6.10 -21.82
CA SER A 400 5.76 -6.94 -20.64
C SER A 400 6.87 -6.38 -19.74
N GLU A 401 7.94 -5.84 -20.33
CA GLU A 401 9.03 -5.19 -19.61
C GLU A 401 8.58 -3.87 -18.97
N LEU A 402 7.82 -3.06 -19.70
CA LEU A 402 7.26 -1.80 -19.19
C LEU A 402 6.29 -2.03 -18.04
N MET A 403 5.38 -3.01 -18.16
CA MET A 403 4.36 -3.32 -17.16
C MET A 403 4.94 -3.99 -15.89
N GLY A 404 6.06 -4.70 -16.01
CA GLY A 404 6.88 -5.11 -14.88
C GLY A 404 6.38 -6.30 -14.06
N MET A 405 5.54 -7.17 -14.62
CA MET A 405 5.11 -8.41 -13.93
C MET A 405 6.30 -9.34 -13.69
N PRO A 406 6.37 -10.05 -12.56
CA PRO A 406 7.56 -10.80 -12.13
C PRO A 406 8.08 -11.81 -13.13
N VAL A 407 7.18 -12.51 -13.83
CA VAL A 407 7.56 -13.59 -14.74
C VAL A 407 6.86 -13.43 -16.09
N ARG A 408 7.61 -13.41 -17.19
CA ARG A 408 7.07 -13.53 -18.53
C ARG A 408 7.18 -14.97 -19.01
N ILE A 409 6.07 -15.53 -19.52
CA ILE A 409 6.01 -16.85 -20.16
C ILE A 409 5.70 -16.64 -21.63
N VAL A 410 6.57 -17.17 -22.52
CA VAL A 410 6.37 -17.13 -23.97
C VAL A 410 6.23 -18.56 -24.50
N VAL A 411 5.09 -18.82 -25.14
CA VAL A 411 4.83 -20.04 -25.89
C VAL A 411 4.81 -19.72 -27.36
N SER A 412 5.67 -20.33 -28.13
CA SER A 412 5.79 -20.12 -29.58
C SER A 412 5.85 -21.46 -30.31
N ASP A 413 5.57 -21.42 -31.60
CA ASP A 413 5.70 -22.63 -32.45
C ASP A 413 7.11 -23.23 -32.35
N LYS A 414 8.17 -22.36 -32.17
CA LYS A 414 9.54 -22.78 -31.96
C LYS A 414 9.75 -23.49 -30.61
N THR A 415 9.27 -22.93 -29.53
CA THR A 415 9.42 -23.54 -28.19
C THR A 415 8.59 -24.80 -28.04
N LEU A 416 7.44 -24.87 -28.73
CA LEU A 416 6.61 -26.09 -28.77
C LEU A 416 7.28 -27.26 -29.47
N ALA A 417 8.10 -26.99 -30.50
CA ALA A 417 8.91 -28.06 -31.14
C ALA A 417 9.87 -28.75 -30.16
N GLU A 418 10.21 -28.09 -29.04
CA GLU A 418 11.05 -28.62 -27.96
C GLU A 418 10.21 -29.04 -26.73
N ASP A 419 8.88 -29.07 -26.84
CA ASP A 419 7.93 -29.32 -25.73
C ASP A 419 8.20 -28.40 -24.53
N ALA A 420 8.43 -27.10 -24.78
CA ALA A 420 8.86 -26.13 -23.76
C ALA A 420 8.18 -24.77 -23.94
N ALA A 421 8.32 -23.92 -22.92
CA ALA A 421 8.05 -22.49 -22.93
C ALA A 421 9.31 -21.70 -22.51
N GLU A 422 9.48 -20.50 -23.02
CA GLU A 422 10.51 -19.58 -22.52
C GLU A 422 9.98 -18.83 -21.31
N VAL A 423 10.68 -18.92 -20.19
CA VAL A 423 10.35 -18.25 -18.93
C VAL A 423 11.43 -17.21 -18.64
N THR A 424 11.02 -15.95 -18.53
CA THR A 424 11.94 -14.83 -18.23
C THR A 424 11.56 -14.20 -16.90
N PHE A 425 12.52 -14.06 -15.99
CA PHE A 425 12.34 -13.37 -14.70
C PHE A 425 12.63 -11.89 -14.86
N ARG A 426 11.61 -11.03 -14.61
CA ARG A 426 11.69 -9.59 -14.83
C ARG A 426 12.82 -8.90 -14.04
N LYS A 427 13.01 -9.30 -12.78
CA LYS A 427 13.99 -8.70 -11.87
C LYS A 427 15.44 -8.94 -12.30
N THR A 428 15.76 -10.13 -12.80
CA THR A 428 17.14 -10.52 -13.18
C THR A 428 17.39 -10.44 -14.67
N GLY A 429 16.34 -10.47 -15.50
CA GLY A 429 16.43 -10.62 -16.94
C GLY A 429 16.82 -12.03 -17.38
N GLU A 430 16.99 -12.97 -16.45
CA GLU A 430 17.34 -14.35 -16.76
C GLU A 430 16.19 -15.02 -17.51
N SER A 431 16.54 -15.71 -18.62
CA SER A 431 15.59 -16.48 -19.42
C SER A 431 16.03 -17.94 -19.49
N LYS A 432 15.07 -18.86 -19.38
CA LYS A 432 15.32 -20.29 -19.52
C LYS A 432 14.16 -20.98 -20.27
N LEU A 433 14.49 -22.08 -20.95
CA LEU A 433 13.47 -22.98 -21.48
C LEU A 433 13.04 -23.94 -20.37
N VAL A 434 11.73 -24.04 -20.15
CA VAL A 434 11.11 -24.91 -19.16
C VAL A 434 10.19 -25.85 -19.91
N LYS A 435 10.30 -27.17 -19.63
CA LYS A 435 9.40 -28.16 -20.22
C LYS A 435 7.96 -27.87 -19.85
N LEU A 436 7.00 -28.04 -20.76
CA LEU A 436 5.60 -27.79 -20.49
C LEU A 436 5.05 -28.65 -19.34
N SER A 437 5.58 -29.86 -19.17
CA SER A 437 5.24 -30.76 -18.06
C SER A 437 5.76 -30.30 -16.69
N GLU A 438 6.75 -29.38 -16.66
CA GLU A 438 7.40 -28.82 -15.45
C GLU A 438 6.97 -27.37 -15.21
N LEU A 439 6.20 -26.77 -16.15
CA LEU A 439 5.73 -25.40 -16.04
C LEU A 439 4.58 -25.34 -15.03
N ALA A 440 4.91 -24.97 -13.79
CA ALA A 440 3.93 -24.68 -12.75
C ALA A 440 3.49 -23.20 -12.88
N ILE A 441 2.19 -23.00 -13.00
CA ILE A 441 1.53 -21.69 -12.88
C ILE A 441 0.70 -21.76 -11.59
N ASP A 442 1.22 -21.11 -10.52
CA ASP A 442 0.71 -21.18 -9.14
C ASP A 442 0.54 -19.79 -8.49
#